data_325b7c6182d570a558615025d35f65b6
#
_entry.id   325b7c6182d570a558615025d35f65b6
#
_cell.length_a   1.000
_cell.length_b   1.000
_cell.length_c   1.000
_cell.angle_alpha   90.00
_cell.angle_beta   90.00
_cell.angle_gamma   90.00
#
_symmetry.space_group_name_H-M   'P 1'
#
loop_
_entity.id
_entity.type
_entity.pdbx_description
1 polymer ?
#
loop_
_entity_poly.entity_id
_entity_poly.type
_entity_poly.pdbx_seq_one_letter_code
_entity_poly.pdbx_strand_id
1 'polypeptide(L)'
;MLPVQFEIEITSKCNARCPGCSRTLDGDTHPDLDMLEITLEEFKHIFPPEVINERHFGFSGVYGDPGMARDILPICEYLLENNADQVYLDTNGGMQTESFWNTMGKLSESYEQRLCIVFNVDGYTDTNHMYRVNVDWQKLLNNMTAYASTGGRARWQYIEFDHNAHDIDNARTLAQKLNFEFRLRRSARNYVPWTTTVKRKNTTETYQVTTSNLHTEARKKHQVYNNMSNLKTVKFDDINCRLIHQRQAYVSHDQRLWPCCWFGDMYHDSIREAEGRAKLLELEALYGTDWNNLKHNSIDKILDHEYYKEVLADSWNTEHNLYISRCVVECGGHGNRRKTQFF
;
A
#
# COMPACT_ATOMS: atom_id res chain seq x y z
N MET A 1 -0.54 21.50 10.86
CA MET A 1 -1.11 21.65 9.48
C MET A 1 -1.49 20.25 8.99
N LEU A 2 -2.73 20.06 8.57
CA LEU A 2 -3.23 18.76 8.07
C LEU A 2 -2.47 18.27 6.84
N PRO A 3 -2.27 16.95 6.68
CA PRO A 3 -1.78 16.35 5.45
C PRO A 3 -2.66 16.73 4.25
N VAL A 4 -2.05 16.82 3.08
CA VAL A 4 -2.78 17.01 1.82
C VAL A 4 -3.19 15.69 1.21
N GLN A 5 -2.60 14.60 1.71
CA GLN A 5 -2.82 13.26 1.22
C GLN A 5 -2.88 12.26 2.38
N PHE A 6 -3.84 11.35 2.30
CA PHE A 6 -3.96 10.20 3.20
C PHE A 6 -3.82 8.89 2.43
N GLU A 7 -2.90 8.04 2.87
CA GLU A 7 -2.82 6.64 2.47
C GLU A 7 -3.54 5.81 3.54
N ILE A 8 -4.53 5.02 3.15
CA ILE A 8 -5.44 4.36 4.09
C ILE A 8 -5.47 2.86 3.83
N GLU A 9 -5.13 2.10 4.84
CA GLU A 9 -5.40 0.67 4.86
C GLU A 9 -6.79 0.43 5.47
N ILE A 10 -7.80 0.43 4.61
CA ILE A 10 -9.22 0.33 5.04
C ILE A 10 -9.56 -1.03 5.65
N THR A 11 -8.80 -2.07 5.34
CA THR A 11 -8.97 -3.42 5.84
C THR A 11 -7.67 -4.21 5.78
N SER A 12 -7.48 -5.15 6.71
CA SER A 12 -6.40 -6.15 6.65
C SER A 12 -6.80 -7.43 5.90
N LYS A 13 -8.05 -7.54 5.41
CA LYS A 13 -8.54 -8.70 4.66
C LYS A 13 -8.07 -8.65 3.21
N CYS A 14 -7.66 -9.79 2.65
CA CYS A 14 -7.30 -9.95 1.24
C CYS A 14 -7.66 -11.35 0.77
N ASN A 15 -8.11 -11.50 -0.48
CA ASN A 15 -8.36 -12.80 -1.11
C ASN A 15 -7.08 -13.44 -1.66
N ALA A 16 -6.02 -12.66 -1.91
CA ALA A 16 -4.75 -13.12 -2.46
C ALA A 16 -3.74 -13.52 -1.37
N ARG A 17 -2.76 -14.36 -1.77
CA ARG A 17 -1.61 -14.78 -0.94
C ARG A 17 -0.32 -14.56 -1.72
N CYS A 18 -0.06 -13.31 -2.08
CA CYS A 18 1.11 -12.95 -2.89
C CYS A 18 2.40 -13.25 -2.15
N PRO A 19 3.36 -13.97 -2.76
CA PRO A 19 4.68 -14.17 -2.19
C PRO A 19 5.36 -12.81 -1.94
N GLY A 20 6.04 -12.68 -0.81
CA GLY A 20 6.71 -11.44 -0.42
C GLY A 20 5.78 -10.30 0.03
N CYS A 21 4.47 -10.52 0.14
CA CYS A 21 3.57 -9.61 0.85
C CYS A 21 3.76 -9.79 2.37
N SER A 22 3.74 -8.68 3.13
CA SER A 22 3.84 -8.73 4.61
C SER A 22 2.72 -9.56 5.23
N ARG A 23 1.55 -9.62 4.57
CA ARG A 23 0.44 -10.49 4.94
C ARG A 23 0.76 -11.98 4.88
N THR A 24 1.70 -12.41 4.03
CA THR A 24 1.92 -13.83 3.72
C THR A 24 3.18 -14.35 4.40
N LEU A 25 3.01 -15.33 5.28
CA LEU A 25 4.08 -16.07 5.92
C LEU A 25 3.95 -17.55 5.54
N ASP A 26 5.01 -18.14 4.97
CA ASP A 26 5.04 -19.55 4.54
C ASP A 26 3.84 -19.98 3.67
N GLY A 27 3.39 -19.09 2.77
CA GLY A 27 2.29 -19.33 1.84
C GLY A 27 0.89 -19.24 2.47
N ASP A 28 0.79 -18.78 3.72
CA ASP A 28 -0.48 -18.55 4.42
C ASP A 28 -0.58 -17.13 4.98
N THR A 29 -1.72 -16.77 5.54
CA THR A 29 -1.90 -15.49 6.21
C THR A 29 -1.02 -15.44 7.47
N HIS A 30 -0.36 -14.30 7.70
CA HIS A 30 0.46 -14.07 8.89
C HIS A 30 -0.38 -14.31 10.16
N PRO A 31 0.10 -15.13 11.12
CA PRO A 31 -0.70 -15.56 12.27
C PRO A 31 -1.10 -14.42 13.23
N ASP A 32 -0.26 -13.38 13.32
CA ASP A 32 -0.50 -12.25 14.22
C ASP A 32 -1.35 -11.14 13.60
N LEU A 33 -1.83 -11.34 12.37
CA LEU A 33 -2.61 -10.32 11.66
C LEU A 33 -4.08 -10.40 12.04
N ASP A 34 -4.57 -9.41 12.73
CA ASP A 34 -5.99 -9.23 13.01
C ASP A 34 -6.78 -8.86 11.73
N MET A 35 -7.92 -9.54 11.53
CA MET A 35 -8.80 -9.32 10.37
C MET A 35 -9.79 -8.19 10.64
N LEU A 36 -9.30 -6.96 10.55
CA LEU A 36 -10.07 -5.74 10.83
C LEU A 36 -10.47 -5.02 9.54
N GLU A 37 -11.45 -4.13 9.66
CA GLU A 37 -11.83 -3.16 8.64
C GLU A 37 -12.42 -1.91 9.31
N ILE A 38 -12.25 -0.77 8.67
CA ILE A 38 -12.84 0.50 9.07
C ILE A 38 -14.20 0.60 8.38
N THR A 39 -15.25 0.74 9.17
CA THR A 39 -16.64 0.91 8.69
C THR A 39 -16.85 2.33 8.15
N LEU A 40 -17.93 2.54 7.39
CA LEU A 40 -18.30 3.88 6.90
C LEU A 40 -18.50 4.88 8.05
N GLU A 41 -19.11 4.46 9.16
CA GLU A 41 -19.34 5.34 10.31
C GLU A 41 -18.03 5.73 11.01
N GLU A 42 -17.13 4.78 11.19
CA GLU A 42 -15.79 5.06 11.71
C GLU A 42 -14.99 5.95 10.75
N PHE A 43 -15.12 5.72 9.44
CA PHE A 43 -14.48 6.53 8.41
C PHE A 43 -14.97 7.98 8.46
N LYS A 44 -16.28 8.20 8.57
CA LYS A 44 -16.88 9.55 8.72
C LYS A 44 -16.41 10.26 10.01
N HIS A 45 -16.23 9.50 11.08
CA HIS A 45 -15.67 10.02 12.32
C HIS A 45 -14.23 10.50 12.17
N ILE A 46 -13.40 9.70 11.48
CA ILE A 46 -11.98 10.03 11.25
C ILE A 46 -11.83 11.17 10.24
N PHE A 47 -12.64 11.16 9.18
CA PHE A 47 -12.58 12.08 8.05
C PHE A 47 -13.92 12.81 7.88
N PRO A 48 -14.23 13.82 8.74
CA PRO A 48 -15.38 14.68 8.51
C PRO A 48 -15.18 15.57 7.28
N PRO A 49 -16.25 16.17 6.71
CA PRO A 49 -16.20 16.93 5.46
C PRO A 49 -15.08 17.97 5.36
N GLU A 50 -14.80 18.68 6.44
CA GLU A 50 -13.75 19.70 6.50
C GLU A 50 -12.33 19.11 6.38
N VAL A 51 -12.15 17.84 6.74
CA VAL A 51 -10.88 17.11 6.55
C VAL A 51 -10.77 16.56 5.14
N ILE A 52 -11.89 16.31 4.45
CA ILE A 52 -11.89 15.72 3.11
C ILE A 52 -11.61 16.76 2.03
N ASN A 53 -12.18 17.93 2.14
CA ASN A 53 -12.20 18.96 1.11
C ASN A 53 -10.81 19.23 0.50
N GLU A 54 -10.71 19.12 -0.83
CA GLU A 54 -9.50 19.38 -1.63
C GLU A 54 -8.27 18.52 -1.23
N ARG A 55 -8.49 17.28 -0.78
CA ARG A 55 -7.40 16.35 -0.41
C ARG A 55 -7.44 15.07 -1.23
N HIS A 56 -6.30 14.39 -1.24
CA HIS A 56 -6.11 13.12 -1.92
C HIS A 56 -6.26 11.96 -0.95
N PHE A 57 -6.97 10.92 -1.37
CA PHE A 57 -7.17 9.70 -0.61
C PHE A 57 -6.73 8.49 -1.43
N GLY A 58 -5.78 7.73 -0.91
CA GLY A 58 -5.31 6.49 -1.52
C GLY A 58 -5.64 5.31 -0.64
N PHE A 59 -6.46 4.39 -1.12
CA PHE A 59 -6.69 3.10 -0.47
C PHE A 59 -5.67 2.11 -0.99
N SER A 60 -4.61 1.87 -0.21
CA SER A 60 -3.59 0.88 -0.50
C SER A 60 -3.27 0.12 0.78
N GLY A 61 -3.22 -1.19 0.72
CA GLY A 61 -2.95 -2.01 1.89
C GLY A 61 -1.49 -2.47 1.96
N VAL A 62 -0.95 -2.49 3.17
CA VAL A 62 0.24 -3.28 3.50
C VAL A 62 -0.17 -4.76 3.59
N TYR A 63 -1.30 -5.02 4.23
CA TYR A 63 -1.84 -6.35 4.51
C TYR A 63 -3.12 -6.67 3.74
N GLY A 64 -4.02 -5.70 3.57
CA GLY A 64 -5.33 -5.89 2.97
C GLY A 64 -5.42 -5.49 1.51
N ASP A 65 -6.56 -5.82 0.92
CA ASP A 65 -6.99 -5.31 -0.38
C ASP A 65 -8.28 -4.51 -0.18
N PRO A 66 -8.33 -3.23 -0.52
CA PRO A 66 -9.50 -2.39 -0.25
C PRO A 66 -10.79 -2.91 -0.88
N GLY A 67 -10.72 -3.68 -1.97
CA GLY A 67 -11.88 -4.35 -2.56
C GLY A 67 -12.52 -5.41 -1.65
N MET A 68 -11.84 -5.80 -0.56
CA MET A 68 -12.39 -6.72 0.46
C MET A 68 -13.14 -6.00 1.58
N ALA A 69 -13.01 -4.68 1.71
CA ALA A 69 -13.75 -3.92 2.69
C ALA A 69 -15.23 -3.83 2.31
N ARG A 70 -16.11 -4.11 3.28
CA ARG A 70 -17.56 -4.11 3.06
C ARG A 70 -18.08 -2.76 2.57
N ASP A 71 -17.58 -1.69 3.17
CA ASP A 71 -18.11 -0.34 2.98
C ASP A 71 -17.26 0.50 1.98
N ILE A 72 -16.38 -0.12 1.18
CA ILE A 72 -15.48 0.64 0.29
C ILE A 72 -16.22 1.48 -0.75
N LEU A 73 -17.33 0.97 -1.31
CA LEU A 73 -18.12 1.73 -2.29
C LEU A 73 -18.76 2.97 -1.65
N PRO A 74 -19.55 2.88 -0.56
CA PRO A 74 -20.11 4.07 0.08
C PRO A 74 -19.04 5.00 0.69
N ILE A 75 -17.85 4.51 1.03
CA ILE A 75 -16.73 5.36 1.45
C ILE A 75 -16.18 6.18 0.28
N CYS A 76 -16.00 5.56 -0.90
CA CYS A 76 -15.60 6.30 -2.10
C CYS A 76 -16.63 7.36 -2.50
N GLU A 77 -17.91 7.02 -2.43
CA GLU A 77 -19.01 7.95 -2.68
C GLU A 77 -18.98 9.14 -1.70
N TYR A 78 -18.88 8.86 -0.41
CA TYR A 78 -18.77 9.88 0.64
C TYR A 78 -17.58 10.83 0.43
N LEU A 79 -16.42 10.31 0.04
CA LEU A 79 -15.24 11.13 -0.25
C LEU A 79 -15.50 12.09 -1.42
N LEU A 80 -16.08 11.59 -2.51
CA LEU A 80 -16.35 12.37 -3.71
C LEU A 80 -17.45 13.41 -3.49
N GLU A 81 -18.50 13.07 -2.75
CA GLU A 81 -19.56 14.00 -2.33
C GLU A 81 -19.03 15.16 -1.47
N ASN A 82 -18.00 14.90 -0.66
CA ASN A 82 -17.36 15.91 0.19
C ASN A 82 -16.10 16.53 -0.45
N ASN A 83 -16.07 16.56 -1.78
CA ASN A 83 -15.07 17.27 -2.58
C ASN A 83 -13.62 16.79 -2.38
N ALA A 84 -13.40 15.46 -2.19
CA ALA A 84 -12.06 14.90 -2.33
C ALA A 84 -11.52 15.20 -3.73
N ASP A 85 -10.28 15.68 -3.83
CA ASP A 85 -9.68 16.04 -5.11
C ASP A 85 -9.36 14.79 -5.95
N GLN A 86 -8.78 13.78 -5.34
CA GLN A 86 -8.50 12.49 -5.98
C GLN A 86 -8.72 11.34 -5.00
N VAL A 87 -9.33 10.26 -5.48
CA VAL A 87 -9.48 9.00 -4.75
C VAL A 87 -8.84 7.88 -5.58
N TYR A 88 -7.91 7.15 -5.00
CA TYR A 88 -7.27 6.00 -5.62
C TYR A 88 -7.54 4.73 -4.84
N LEU A 89 -7.80 3.63 -5.54
CA LEU A 89 -8.04 2.33 -4.94
C LEU A 89 -7.14 1.29 -5.59
N ASP A 90 -6.10 0.88 -4.86
CA ASP A 90 -5.15 -0.14 -5.29
C ASP A 90 -5.68 -1.54 -4.95
N THR A 91 -5.95 -2.36 -5.96
CA THR A 91 -6.59 -3.66 -5.77
C THR A 91 -6.02 -4.71 -6.72
N ASN A 92 -6.10 -5.99 -6.33
CA ASN A 92 -5.84 -7.10 -7.25
C ASN A 92 -7.05 -7.42 -8.17
N GLY A 93 -8.21 -6.80 -7.90
CA GLY A 93 -9.42 -6.90 -8.72
C GLY A 93 -10.14 -8.26 -8.74
N GLY A 94 -9.58 -9.27 -8.09
CA GLY A 94 -10.10 -10.65 -8.12
C GLY A 94 -11.25 -10.95 -7.16
N MET A 95 -11.78 -9.93 -6.48
CA MET A 95 -12.91 -10.03 -5.56
C MET A 95 -14.13 -9.27 -6.07
N GLN A 96 -15.21 -9.27 -5.30
CA GLN A 96 -16.46 -8.63 -5.62
C GLN A 96 -17.16 -9.22 -6.87
N THR A 97 -18.22 -8.58 -7.35
CA THR A 97 -19.00 -8.97 -8.52
C THR A 97 -18.81 -7.99 -9.67
N GLU A 98 -19.11 -8.39 -10.89
CA GLU A 98 -19.15 -7.50 -12.06
C GLU A 98 -20.07 -6.29 -11.82
N SER A 99 -21.21 -6.50 -11.14
CA SER A 99 -22.14 -5.41 -10.78
C SER A 99 -21.48 -4.38 -9.85
N PHE A 100 -20.70 -4.82 -8.86
CA PHE A 100 -19.94 -3.91 -7.99
C PHE A 100 -18.97 -3.07 -8.82
N TRP A 101 -18.17 -3.69 -9.67
CA TRP A 101 -17.19 -2.97 -10.49
C TRP A 101 -17.84 -2.03 -11.50
N ASN A 102 -18.99 -2.41 -12.07
CA ASN A 102 -19.77 -1.52 -12.91
C ASN A 102 -20.25 -0.28 -12.13
N THR A 103 -20.72 -0.47 -10.88
CA THR A 103 -21.14 0.65 -10.02
C THR A 103 -19.95 1.57 -9.67
N MET A 104 -18.79 1.00 -9.32
CA MET A 104 -17.57 1.78 -9.09
C MET A 104 -17.13 2.58 -10.32
N GLY A 105 -17.28 2.00 -11.50
CA GLY A 105 -16.93 2.68 -12.74
C GLY A 105 -17.89 3.83 -13.08
N LYS A 106 -19.19 3.66 -12.86
CA LYS A 106 -20.19 4.74 -12.97
C LYS A 106 -19.91 5.86 -11.96
N LEU A 107 -19.53 5.50 -10.73
CA LEU A 107 -19.14 6.49 -9.73
C LEU A 107 -17.93 7.31 -10.19
N SER A 108 -16.90 6.66 -10.75
CA SER A 108 -15.74 7.35 -11.33
C SER A 108 -16.14 8.33 -12.43
N GLU A 109 -16.97 7.91 -13.37
CA GLU A 109 -17.43 8.71 -14.49
C GLU A 109 -18.27 9.91 -14.02
N SER A 110 -19.21 9.70 -13.07
CA SER A 110 -20.10 10.75 -12.55
C SER A 110 -19.37 11.86 -11.79
N TYR A 111 -18.16 11.59 -11.29
CA TYR A 111 -17.33 12.58 -10.58
C TYR A 111 -16.07 12.97 -11.37
N GLU A 112 -16.19 13.13 -12.70
CA GLU A 112 -15.14 13.64 -13.58
C GLU A 112 -13.82 12.84 -13.45
N GLN A 113 -13.94 11.52 -13.24
CA GLN A 113 -12.82 10.60 -13.10
C GLN A 113 -11.87 10.91 -11.92
N ARG A 114 -12.36 11.59 -10.89
CA ARG A 114 -11.61 11.80 -9.64
C ARG A 114 -11.38 10.49 -8.87
N LEU A 115 -12.21 9.47 -9.07
CA LEU A 115 -11.92 8.11 -8.64
C LEU A 115 -11.13 7.35 -9.70
N CYS A 116 -9.99 6.78 -9.33
CA CYS A 116 -9.18 5.95 -10.20
C CYS A 116 -8.93 4.58 -9.56
N ILE A 117 -9.33 3.52 -10.23
CA ILE A 117 -8.99 2.16 -9.79
C ILE A 117 -7.63 1.77 -10.35
N VAL A 118 -6.73 1.33 -9.47
CA VAL A 118 -5.42 0.81 -9.84
C VAL A 118 -5.46 -0.72 -9.72
N PHE A 119 -5.66 -1.39 -10.84
CA PHE A 119 -5.62 -2.85 -10.92
C PHE A 119 -4.18 -3.34 -10.90
N ASN A 120 -3.77 -3.97 -9.80
CA ASN A 120 -2.45 -4.58 -9.61
C ASN A 120 -2.47 -6.01 -10.15
N VAL A 121 -2.14 -6.18 -11.43
CA VAL A 121 -2.21 -7.45 -12.16
C VAL A 121 -0.84 -7.76 -12.73
N ASP A 122 -0.19 -8.82 -12.22
CA ASP A 122 1.21 -9.13 -12.47
C ASP A 122 1.38 -10.36 -13.36
N GLY A 123 0.77 -10.33 -14.51
CA GLY A 123 0.78 -11.42 -15.49
C GLY A 123 -0.38 -11.34 -16.49
N TYR A 124 -0.59 -12.43 -17.18
CA TYR A 124 -1.69 -12.64 -18.11
C TYR A 124 -2.40 -13.95 -17.76
N THR A 125 -3.06 -14.63 -18.68
CA THR A 125 -3.90 -15.83 -18.44
C THR A 125 -3.26 -16.87 -17.52
N ASP A 126 -2.00 -17.27 -17.83
CA ASP A 126 -1.32 -18.38 -17.19
C ASP A 126 -0.21 -17.97 -16.23
N THR A 127 0.04 -16.68 -16.07
CA THR A 127 1.15 -16.17 -15.25
C THR A 127 0.72 -15.32 -14.07
N ASN A 128 -0.43 -14.65 -14.14
CA ASN A 128 -0.89 -13.77 -13.05
C ASN A 128 -1.00 -14.52 -11.71
N HIS A 129 -1.53 -15.74 -11.72
CA HIS A 129 -1.73 -16.54 -10.51
C HIS A 129 -0.44 -17.02 -9.85
N MET A 130 0.70 -16.96 -10.55
CA MET A 130 2.00 -17.33 -9.98
C MET A 130 2.46 -16.34 -8.92
N TYR A 131 2.15 -15.05 -9.08
CA TYR A 131 2.41 -14.04 -8.07
C TYR A 131 1.14 -13.64 -7.30
N ARG A 132 0.02 -13.41 -8.00
CA ARG A 132 -1.29 -13.11 -7.39
C ARG A 132 -2.01 -14.40 -7.02
N VAL A 133 -1.42 -15.18 -6.12
CA VAL A 133 -1.94 -16.49 -5.69
C VAL A 133 -3.38 -16.35 -5.19
N ASN A 134 -4.26 -17.26 -5.59
CA ASN A 134 -5.71 -17.28 -5.33
C ASN A 134 -6.53 -16.19 -6.07
N VAL A 135 -5.95 -15.48 -7.03
CA VAL A 135 -6.72 -14.60 -7.92
C VAL A 135 -7.08 -15.39 -9.19
N ASP A 136 -8.37 -15.61 -9.40
CA ASP A 136 -8.90 -16.23 -10.63
C ASP A 136 -8.83 -15.23 -11.79
N TRP A 137 -8.20 -15.64 -12.89
CA TRP A 137 -7.99 -14.79 -14.06
C TRP A 137 -9.30 -14.39 -14.74
N GLN A 138 -10.22 -15.34 -14.94
CA GLN A 138 -11.46 -15.06 -15.66
C GLN A 138 -12.34 -14.10 -14.86
N LYS A 139 -12.44 -14.31 -13.55
CA LYS A 139 -13.15 -13.40 -12.66
C LYS A 139 -12.54 -11.99 -12.67
N LEU A 140 -11.22 -11.91 -12.60
CA LEU A 140 -10.50 -10.62 -12.69
C LEU A 140 -10.78 -9.91 -14.01
N LEU A 141 -10.67 -10.62 -15.14
CA LEU A 141 -10.94 -10.06 -16.47
C LEU A 141 -12.38 -9.57 -16.62
N ASN A 142 -13.34 -10.34 -16.13
CA ASN A 142 -14.75 -9.95 -16.13
C ASN A 142 -14.96 -8.67 -15.31
N ASN A 143 -14.37 -8.58 -14.12
CA ASN A 143 -14.43 -7.41 -13.25
C ASN A 143 -13.83 -6.16 -13.92
N MET A 144 -12.62 -6.29 -14.50
CA MET A 144 -11.97 -5.21 -15.26
C MET A 144 -12.82 -4.75 -16.46
N THR A 145 -13.43 -5.69 -17.17
CA THR A 145 -14.30 -5.42 -18.30
C THR A 145 -15.59 -4.69 -17.87
N ALA A 146 -16.20 -5.15 -16.76
CA ALA A 146 -17.38 -4.50 -16.20
C ALA A 146 -17.11 -3.06 -15.77
N TYR A 147 -15.95 -2.79 -15.17
CA TYR A 147 -15.49 -1.45 -14.83
C TYR A 147 -15.25 -0.61 -16.10
N ALA A 148 -14.50 -1.14 -17.06
CA ALA A 148 -14.14 -0.44 -18.30
C ALA A 148 -15.37 -0.04 -19.14
N SER A 149 -16.44 -0.86 -19.12
CA SER A 149 -17.68 -0.63 -19.88
C SER A 149 -18.40 0.67 -19.51
N THR A 150 -18.08 1.27 -18.38
CA THR A 150 -18.70 2.51 -17.88
C THR A 150 -17.89 3.77 -18.17
N GLY A 151 -16.68 3.65 -18.73
CA GLY A 151 -15.79 4.78 -18.93
C GLY A 151 -15.03 5.26 -17.68
N GLY A 152 -15.12 4.53 -16.58
CA GLY A 152 -14.39 4.83 -15.34
C GLY A 152 -12.87 4.86 -15.55
N ARG A 153 -12.18 5.76 -14.86
CA ARG A 153 -10.72 5.90 -14.95
C ARG A 153 -10.02 4.76 -14.25
N ALA A 154 -9.12 4.07 -14.95
CA ALA A 154 -8.33 2.99 -14.36
C ALA A 154 -6.89 2.96 -14.86
N ARG A 155 -6.05 2.33 -14.06
CA ARG A 155 -4.67 1.97 -14.36
C ARG A 155 -4.49 0.47 -14.21
N TRP A 156 -3.75 -0.13 -15.11
CA TRP A 156 -3.20 -1.46 -14.92
C TRP A 156 -1.74 -1.35 -14.52
N GLN A 157 -1.43 -1.67 -13.27
CA GLN A 157 -0.08 -1.69 -12.75
C GLN A 157 0.45 -3.11 -12.80
N TYR A 158 1.59 -3.29 -13.46
CA TYR A 158 2.20 -4.59 -13.73
C TYR A 158 3.61 -4.63 -13.16
N ILE A 159 3.89 -5.57 -12.27
CA ILE A 159 5.25 -5.84 -11.78
C ILE A 159 5.87 -6.93 -12.61
N GLU A 160 7.03 -6.64 -13.19
CA GLU A 160 7.77 -7.60 -13.98
C GLU A 160 8.55 -8.58 -13.11
N PHE A 161 8.37 -9.87 -13.40
CA PHE A 161 9.13 -11.00 -12.89
C PHE A 161 9.62 -11.86 -14.06
N ASP A 162 10.57 -12.79 -13.82
CA ASP A 162 11.08 -13.66 -14.89
C ASP A 162 9.96 -14.52 -15.53
N HIS A 163 9.00 -14.97 -14.72
CA HIS A 163 7.91 -15.83 -15.18
C HIS A 163 6.84 -15.11 -16.01
N ASN A 164 6.75 -13.77 -15.94
CA ASN A 164 5.70 -13.00 -16.62
C ASN A 164 6.24 -11.95 -17.62
N ALA A 165 7.56 -11.86 -17.79
CA ALA A 165 8.17 -10.87 -18.67
C ALA A 165 7.71 -10.98 -20.14
N HIS A 166 7.44 -12.21 -20.61
CA HIS A 166 6.97 -12.49 -21.96
C HIS A 166 5.51 -12.06 -22.21
N ASP A 167 4.74 -11.79 -21.17
CA ASP A 167 3.32 -11.40 -21.25
C ASP A 167 3.08 -9.88 -21.25
N ILE A 168 4.12 -9.07 -21.07
CA ILE A 168 4.00 -7.62 -20.94
C ILE A 168 3.26 -6.99 -22.13
N ASP A 169 3.56 -7.40 -23.36
CA ASP A 169 2.94 -6.84 -24.55
C ASP A 169 1.47 -7.28 -24.71
N ASN A 170 1.15 -8.52 -24.31
CA ASN A 170 -0.24 -9.01 -24.26
C ASN A 170 -1.06 -8.20 -23.23
N ALA A 171 -0.51 -8.00 -22.03
CA ALA A 171 -1.14 -7.22 -20.97
C ALA A 171 -1.33 -5.76 -21.39
N ARG A 172 -0.33 -5.14 -22.02
CA ARG A 172 -0.41 -3.78 -22.57
C ARG A 172 -1.50 -3.65 -23.63
N THR A 173 -1.57 -4.61 -24.54
CA THR A 173 -2.59 -4.63 -25.59
C THR A 173 -4.00 -4.77 -25.01
N LEU A 174 -4.19 -5.59 -24.00
CA LEU A 174 -5.47 -5.74 -23.32
C LEU A 174 -5.83 -4.47 -22.53
N ALA A 175 -4.86 -3.86 -21.82
CA ALA A 175 -5.07 -2.59 -21.11
C ALA A 175 -5.55 -1.49 -22.09
N GLN A 176 -4.95 -1.40 -23.27
CA GLN A 176 -5.41 -0.46 -24.33
C GLN A 176 -6.84 -0.75 -24.78
N LYS A 177 -7.21 -2.03 -24.97
CA LYS A 177 -8.60 -2.40 -25.34
C LYS A 177 -9.61 -2.02 -24.25
N LEU A 178 -9.20 -2.06 -22.98
CA LEU A 178 -10.01 -1.68 -21.82
C LEU A 178 -9.97 -0.16 -21.55
N ASN A 179 -9.20 0.61 -22.34
CA ASN A 179 -8.94 2.04 -22.12
C ASN A 179 -8.31 2.34 -20.76
N PHE A 180 -7.42 1.46 -20.27
CA PHE A 180 -6.68 1.60 -19.03
C PHE A 180 -5.26 2.12 -19.30
N GLU A 181 -4.77 3.00 -18.42
CA GLU A 181 -3.37 3.40 -18.41
C GLU A 181 -2.50 2.21 -17.97
N PHE A 182 -1.59 1.73 -18.84
CA PHE A 182 -0.67 0.64 -18.49
C PHE A 182 0.62 1.18 -17.89
N ARG A 183 0.97 0.71 -16.69
CA ARG A 183 2.20 1.08 -15.98
C ARG A 183 3.03 -0.15 -15.66
N LEU A 184 4.17 -0.28 -16.30
CA LEU A 184 5.17 -1.28 -15.94
C LEU A 184 5.94 -0.80 -14.71
N ARG A 185 5.92 -1.60 -13.65
CA ARG A 185 6.60 -1.34 -12.38
C ARG A 185 7.74 -2.34 -12.15
N ARG A 186 8.73 -1.86 -11.43
CA ARG A 186 9.81 -2.69 -10.91
C ARG A 186 9.51 -3.03 -9.47
N SER A 187 9.61 -4.33 -9.10
CA SER A 187 9.46 -4.72 -7.71
C SER A 187 10.60 -4.12 -6.89
N ALA A 188 10.26 -3.35 -5.87
CA ALA A 188 11.23 -2.87 -4.89
C ALA A 188 11.43 -3.86 -3.73
N ARG A 189 10.52 -4.82 -3.56
CA ARG A 189 10.47 -5.69 -2.38
C ARG A 189 11.45 -6.86 -2.43
N ASN A 190 11.81 -7.35 -3.63
CA ASN A 190 12.50 -8.63 -3.74
C ASN A 190 13.72 -8.51 -4.62
N TYR A 191 14.86 -8.28 -3.98
CA TYR A 191 16.18 -8.18 -4.65
C TYR A 191 16.87 -9.52 -4.84
N VAL A 192 16.31 -10.59 -4.29
CA VAL A 192 16.85 -11.94 -4.40
C VAL A 192 15.73 -12.91 -4.81
N PRO A 193 16.04 -13.95 -5.58
CA PRO A 193 15.09 -15.03 -5.82
C PRO A 193 14.64 -15.62 -4.50
N TRP A 194 13.36 -15.90 -4.38
CA TRP A 194 12.84 -16.63 -3.22
C TRP A 194 11.98 -17.79 -3.67
N THR A 195 12.01 -18.84 -2.89
CA THR A 195 11.13 -19.98 -3.07
C THR A 195 9.90 -19.79 -2.19
N THR A 196 8.75 -19.96 -2.74
CA THR A 196 7.49 -19.89 -2.00
C THR A 196 6.71 -21.17 -2.11
N THR A 197 5.97 -21.50 -1.05
CA THR A 197 5.00 -22.58 -1.04
C THR A 197 3.63 -22.03 -1.36
N VAL A 198 3.03 -22.50 -2.44
CA VAL A 198 1.69 -22.10 -2.84
C VAL A 198 0.68 -23.11 -2.33
N LYS A 199 -0.23 -22.66 -1.49
CA LYS A 199 -1.37 -23.46 -1.03
C LYS A 199 -2.59 -23.10 -1.88
N ARG A 200 -2.93 -23.96 -2.83
CA ARG A 200 -4.19 -23.91 -3.57
C ARG A 200 -5.15 -24.95 -3.00
N LYS A 201 -6.43 -24.74 -3.23
CA LYS A 201 -7.45 -25.73 -2.85
C LYS A 201 -7.07 -27.11 -3.42
N ASN A 202 -6.78 -28.06 -2.53
CA ASN A 202 -6.40 -29.45 -2.82
C ASN A 202 -4.97 -29.68 -3.35
N THR A 203 -4.10 -28.66 -3.43
CA THR A 203 -2.71 -28.85 -3.86
C THR A 203 -1.75 -27.98 -3.07
N THR A 204 -0.51 -28.41 -2.96
CA THR A 204 0.60 -27.59 -2.50
C THR A 204 1.69 -27.63 -3.56
N GLU A 205 2.02 -26.47 -4.11
CA GLU A 205 3.07 -26.32 -5.11
C GLU A 205 4.18 -25.47 -4.52
N THR A 206 5.42 -25.78 -4.87
CA THR A 206 6.59 -24.95 -4.50
C THR A 206 7.28 -24.50 -5.78
N TYR A 207 7.49 -23.21 -5.91
CA TYR A 207 8.20 -22.65 -7.05
C TYR A 207 8.95 -21.37 -6.65
N GLN A 208 9.87 -20.95 -7.50
CA GLN A 208 10.62 -19.73 -7.31
C GLN A 208 9.96 -18.60 -8.08
N VAL A 209 9.83 -17.45 -7.42
CA VAL A 209 9.50 -16.18 -8.05
C VAL A 209 10.76 -15.32 -8.05
N THR A 210 11.19 -14.91 -9.22
CA THR A 210 12.43 -14.18 -9.42
C THR A 210 12.14 -12.84 -10.08
N THR A 211 12.72 -11.77 -9.56
CA THR A 211 12.70 -10.46 -10.23
C THR A 211 13.49 -10.53 -11.52
N SER A 212 12.99 -9.90 -12.58
CA SER A 212 13.62 -9.98 -13.90
C SER A 212 15.04 -9.39 -13.92
N ASN A 213 15.89 -9.85 -14.86
CA ASN A 213 17.28 -9.43 -15.01
C ASN A 213 17.45 -7.93 -15.34
N LEU A 214 16.43 -7.27 -15.89
CA LEU A 214 16.42 -5.81 -16.12
C LEU A 214 16.60 -4.99 -14.84
N HIS A 215 16.45 -5.63 -13.67
CA HIS A 215 16.60 -5.00 -12.35
C HIS A 215 17.98 -5.15 -11.72
N THR A 216 18.89 -5.92 -12.32
CA THR A 216 20.21 -6.26 -11.75
C THR A 216 21.07 -5.02 -11.48
N GLU A 217 21.04 -4.02 -12.34
CA GLU A 217 21.82 -2.78 -12.16
C GLU A 217 21.21 -1.84 -11.09
N ALA A 218 19.90 -1.79 -11.00
CA ALA A 218 19.22 -1.07 -9.91
C ALA A 218 19.49 -1.74 -8.54
N ARG A 219 19.62 -3.07 -8.52
CA ARG A 219 20.01 -3.88 -7.34
C ARG A 219 21.38 -3.50 -6.80
N LYS A 220 22.39 -3.42 -7.65
CA LYS A 220 23.76 -3.09 -7.24
C LYS A 220 23.82 -1.75 -6.53
N LYS A 221 23.03 -0.77 -6.98
CA LYS A 221 22.94 0.54 -6.33
C LYS A 221 22.23 0.48 -4.98
N HIS A 222 21.20 -0.37 -4.82
CA HIS A 222 20.46 -0.50 -3.57
C HIS A 222 21.22 -1.34 -2.52
N GLN A 223 21.98 -2.34 -2.92
CA GLN A 223 22.85 -3.13 -2.03
C GLN A 223 23.94 -2.30 -1.37
N VAL A 224 24.44 -1.25 -2.05
CA VAL A 224 25.40 -0.31 -1.47
C VAL A 224 24.81 0.47 -0.30
N TYR A 225 23.49 0.73 -0.31
CA TYR A 225 22.81 1.45 0.78
C TYR A 225 22.34 0.54 1.93
N ASN A 226 22.10 -0.75 1.67
CA ASN A 226 21.72 -1.73 2.70
C ASN A 226 22.90 -2.23 3.55
N ASN A 227 24.13 -1.79 3.27
CA ASN A 227 25.25 -2.05 4.15
C ASN A 227 25.16 -1.13 5.38
N MET A 228 24.90 -1.71 6.56
CA MET A 228 24.75 -1.01 7.85
C MET A 228 25.87 0.00 8.14
N SER A 229 27.08 -0.23 7.58
CA SER A 229 28.21 0.71 7.67
C SER A 229 27.97 2.04 6.98
N ASN A 230 27.07 2.09 5.99
CA ASN A 230 26.74 3.31 5.23
C ASN A 230 25.62 4.14 5.86
N LEU A 231 24.83 3.54 6.76
CA LEU A 231 23.74 4.25 7.47
C LEU A 231 24.27 5.39 8.36
N LYS A 232 25.50 5.24 8.89
CA LYS A 232 26.17 6.27 9.72
C LYS A 232 26.55 7.53 8.95
N THR A 233 26.51 7.49 7.63
CA THR A 233 26.89 8.63 6.76
C THR A 233 25.67 9.40 6.22
N VAL A 234 24.45 8.91 6.43
CA VAL A 234 23.22 9.59 6.03
C VAL A 234 23.01 10.79 6.98
N LYS A 235 22.99 11.99 6.43
CA LYS A 235 22.72 13.20 7.19
C LYS A 235 21.23 13.33 7.44
N PHE A 236 20.88 13.93 8.56
CA PHE A 236 19.52 14.24 8.94
C PHE A 236 18.72 14.96 7.82
N ASP A 237 19.33 15.93 7.16
CA ASP A 237 18.74 16.71 6.07
C ASP A 237 18.50 15.89 4.78
N ASP A 238 19.06 14.68 4.69
CA ASP A 238 18.92 13.82 3.52
C ASP A 238 17.66 12.93 3.59
N ILE A 239 16.91 12.93 4.71
CA ILE A 239 15.72 12.10 4.90
C ILE A 239 14.47 12.80 4.35
N ASN A 240 13.93 12.28 3.25
CA ASN A 240 12.70 12.77 2.64
C ASN A 240 11.47 12.07 3.25
N CYS A 241 11.10 12.48 4.47
CA CYS A 241 9.94 11.93 5.18
C CYS A 241 8.63 12.27 4.48
N ARG A 242 7.76 11.27 4.31
CA ARG A 242 6.45 11.46 3.66
C ARG A 242 5.56 12.45 4.43
N LEU A 243 5.52 12.34 5.75
CA LEU A 243 4.70 13.25 6.56
C LEU A 243 5.25 14.68 6.54
N ILE A 244 6.52 14.85 6.85
CA ILE A 244 7.12 16.17 7.05
C ILE A 244 7.30 16.91 5.72
N HIS A 245 7.83 16.23 4.69
CA HIS A 245 8.21 16.88 3.44
C HIS A 245 7.16 16.76 2.33
N GLN A 246 6.36 15.68 2.33
CA GLN A 246 5.35 15.43 1.30
C GLN A 246 3.92 15.67 1.81
N ARG A 247 3.75 15.98 3.10
CA ARG A 247 2.46 16.19 3.75
C ARG A 247 1.49 15.02 3.53
N GLN A 248 2.03 13.79 3.57
CA GLN A 248 1.28 12.55 3.45
C GLN A 248 1.29 11.82 4.79
N ALA A 249 0.12 11.37 5.26
CA ALA A 249 0.00 10.51 6.43
C ALA A 249 -0.60 9.15 6.06
N TYR A 250 -0.41 8.17 6.92
CA TYR A 250 -0.95 6.82 6.77
C TYR A 250 -1.89 6.48 7.91
N VAL A 251 -3.04 5.89 7.58
CA VAL A 251 -4.01 5.35 8.55
C VAL A 251 -4.06 3.83 8.39
N SER A 252 -3.71 3.10 9.44
CA SER A 252 -3.77 1.63 9.45
C SER A 252 -5.16 1.10 9.72
N HIS A 253 -5.39 -0.18 9.41
CA HIS A 253 -6.69 -0.86 9.54
C HIS A 253 -7.24 -0.94 10.98
N ASP A 254 -6.39 -0.71 11.98
CA ASP A 254 -6.75 -0.58 13.39
C ASP A 254 -6.99 0.88 13.83
N GLN A 255 -7.09 1.79 12.84
CA GLN A 255 -7.40 3.22 13.01
C GLN A 255 -6.30 4.01 13.74
N ARG A 256 -5.03 3.66 13.51
CA ARG A 256 -3.90 4.45 14.01
C ARG A 256 -3.36 5.37 12.92
N LEU A 257 -3.03 6.60 13.30
CA LEU A 257 -2.34 7.54 12.42
C LEU A 257 -0.83 7.35 12.55
N TRP A 258 -0.16 7.12 11.41
CA TRP A 258 1.27 6.92 11.32
C TRP A 258 1.93 7.90 10.34
N PRO A 259 3.24 8.18 10.46
CA PRO A 259 3.96 9.01 9.50
C PRO A 259 3.96 8.44 8.08
N CYS A 260 3.92 7.12 7.93
CA CYS A 260 3.87 6.43 6.64
C CYS A 260 3.52 4.93 6.83
N CYS A 261 3.28 4.22 5.72
CA CYS A 261 2.92 2.79 5.73
C CYS A 261 4.00 1.88 6.35
N TRP A 262 5.28 2.27 6.34
CA TRP A 262 6.33 1.49 7.00
C TRP A 262 6.15 1.39 8.52
N PHE A 263 5.60 2.41 9.17
CA PHE A 263 5.27 2.35 10.60
C PHE A 263 4.15 1.37 10.87
N GLY A 264 3.10 1.36 10.06
CA GLY A 264 2.04 0.35 10.16
C GLY A 264 2.56 -1.06 9.94
N ASP A 265 3.45 -1.27 8.94
CA ASP A 265 4.11 -2.56 8.70
C ASP A 265 4.92 -3.01 9.92
N MET A 266 5.80 -2.17 10.43
CA MET A 266 6.60 -2.47 11.63
C MET A 266 5.74 -2.76 12.87
N TYR A 267 4.62 -2.07 13.03
CA TYR A 267 3.78 -2.24 14.21
C TYR A 267 3.08 -3.60 14.26
N HIS A 268 2.62 -4.08 13.11
CA HIS A 268 1.86 -5.33 13.02
C HIS A 268 2.73 -6.57 12.74
N ASP A 269 3.91 -6.43 12.13
CA ASP A 269 4.79 -7.56 11.81
C ASP A 269 5.77 -7.86 12.95
N SER A 270 5.38 -8.79 13.82
CA SER A 270 6.20 -9.24 14.96
C SER A 270 7.40 -10.11 14.57
N ILE A 271 7.39 -10.66 13.35
CA ILE A 271 8.38 -11.64 12.89
C ILE A 271 9.48 -10.99 12.05
N ARG A 272 9.08 -10.26 11.00
CA ARG A 272 10.03 -9.66 10.05
C ARG A 272 10.58 -8.33 10.52
N GLU A 273 9.79 -7.56 11.27
CA GLU A 273 10.07 -6.21 11.73
C GLU A 273 10.20 -6.11 13.25
N ALA A 274 10.65 -7.19 13.91
CA ALA A 274 10.69 -7.29 15.37
C ALA A 274 11.42 -6.12 16.05
N GLU A 275 12.54 -5.64 15.49
CA GLU A 275 13.30 -4.50 16.03
C GLU A 275 12.49 -3.19 15.89
N GLY A 276 11.94 -2.92 14.72
CA GLY A 276 11.10 -1.73 14.48
C GLY A 276 9.86 -1.75 15.37
N ARG A 277 9.20 -2.91 15.49
CA ARG A 277 8.05 -3.09 16.38
C ARG A 277 8.39 -2.80 17.84
N ALA A 278 9.54 -3.30 18.34
CA ALA A 278 9.98 -3.00 19.70
C ALA A 278 10.07 -1.50 19.97
N LYS A 279 10.58 -0.71 19.01
CA LYS A 279 10.63 0.76 19.12
C LYS A 279 9.26 1.41 19.14
N LEU A 280 8.31 0.91 18.36
CA LEU A 280 6.95 1.42 18.39
C LEU A 280 6.21 1.05 19.68
N LEU A 281 6.49 -0.10 20.27
CA LEU A 281 5.98 -0.48 21.61
C LEU A 281 6.62 0.37 22.73
N GLU A 282 7.87 0.81 22.59
CA GLU A 282 8.47 1.80 23.50
C GLU A 282 7.72 3.14 23.47
N LEU A 283 7.24 3.57 22.28
CA LEU A 283 6.38 4.76 22.18
C LEU A 283 5.03 4.56 22.89
N GLU A 284 4.42 3.39 22.78
CA GLU A 284 3.19 3.08 23.51
C GLU A 284 3.42 3.06 25.04
N ALA A 285 4.55 2.53 25.49
CA ALA A 285 4.89 2.55 26.90
C ALA A 285 5.09 3.99 27.42
N LEU A 286 5.58 4.89 26.59
CA LEU A 286 5.83 6.28 26.93
C LEU A 286 4.55 7.14 26.91
N TYR A 287 3.72 6.97 25.88
CA TYR A 287 2.59 7.88 25.57
C TYR A 287 1.22 7.25 25.80
N GLY A 288 1.16 5.95 26.14
CA GLY A 288 -0.08 5.17 26.25
C GLY A 288 -0.52 4.55 24.90
N THR A 289 -1.30 3.50 24.94
CA THR A 289 -1.72 2.72 23.75
C THR A 289 -2.58 3.51 22.76
N ASP A 290 -3.24 4.57 23.23
CA ASP A 290 -4.18 5.35 22.42
C ASP A 290 -3.61 6.67 21.88
N TRP A 291 -2.31 6.93 22.07
CA TRP A 291 -1.70 8.21 21.73
C TRP A 291 -1.88 8.64 20.27
N ASN A 292 -1.92 7.68 19.34
CA ASN A 292 -2.12 7.90 17.90
C ASN A 292 -3.39 7.23 17.35
N ASN A 293 -4.33 6.83 18.23
CA ASN A 293 -5.55 6.13 17.86
C ASN A 293 -6.67 7.11 17.51
N LEU A 294 -7.16 7.03 16.28
CA LEU A 294 -8.20 7.89 15.72
C LEU A 294 -9.61 7.59 16.25
N LYS A 295 -9.81 6.48 16.97
CA LYS A 295 -11.06 6.24 17.72
C LYS A 295 -11.26 7.22 18.86
N HIS A 296 -10.16 7.74 19.41
CA HIS A 296 -10.15 8.56 20.63
C HIS A 296 -9.62 9.96 20.41
N ASN A 297 -8.95 10.21 19.29
CA ASN A 297 -8.28 11.48 19.03
C ASN A 297 -8.52 11.93 17.59
N SER A 298 -8.71 13.23 17.38
CA SER A 298 -8.75 13.80 16.03
C SER A 298 -7.35 13.78 15.38
N ILE A 299 -7.31 13.86 14.05
CA ILE A 299 -6.07 13.93 13.29
C ILE A 299 -5.20 15.11 13.76
N ASP A 300 -5.80 16.30 13.96
CA ASP A 300 -5.07 17.48 14.42
C ASP A 300 -4.46 17.27 15.79
N LYS A 301 -5.21 16.66 16.74
CA LYS A 301 -4.70 16.38 18.08
C LYS A 301 -3.51 15.43 18.06
N ILE A 302 -3.56 14.39 17.22
CA ILE A 302 -2.45 13.44 17.06
C ILE A 302 -1.24 14.13 16.44
N LEU A 303 -1.43 14.90 15.37
CA LEU A 303 -0.33 15.61 14.71
C LEU A 303 0.26 16.74 15.58
N ASP A 304 -0.49 17.21 16.56
CA ASP A 304 -0.02 18.20 17.54
C ASP A 304 0.77 17.57 18.71
N HIS A 305 0.81 16.23 18.78
CA HIS A 305 1.54 15.51 19.80
C HIS A 305 3.05 15.68 19.65
N GLU A 306 3.77 15.70 20.78
CA GLU A 306 5.24 15.84 20.89
C GLU A 306 5.98 14.90 19.93
N TYR A 307 5.53 13.64 19.80
CA TYR A 307 6.15 12.68 18.90
C TYR A 307 6.26 13.21 17.46
N TYR A 308 5.20 13.78 16.91
CA TYR A 308 5.19 14.26 15.53
C TYR A 308 5.92 15.57 15.34
N LYS A 309 5.96 16.42 16.37
CA LYS A 309 6.59 17.75 16.32
C LYS A 309 8.10 17.71 16.52
N GLU A 310 8.56 16.81 17.39
CA GLU A 310 9.94 16.83 17.91
C GLU A 310 10.61 15.46 17.72
N VAL A 311 10.05 14.40 18.29
CA VAL A 311 10.71 13.09 18.40
C VAL A 311 10.88 12.39 17.06
N LEU A 312 9.91 12.50 16.14
CA LEU A 312 9.97 11.82 14.84
C LEU A 312 11.22 12.18 14.05
N ALA A 313 11.56 13.45 14.00
CA ALA A 313 12.75 13.91 13.29
C ALA A 313 14.04 13.52 14.05
N ASP A 314 14.05 13.66 15.38
CA ASP A 314 15.19 13.26 16.21
C ASP A 314 15.46 11.75 16.18
N SER A 315 14.42 10.93 15.99
CA SER A 315 14.54 9.46 15.87
C SER A 315 15.32 9.00 14.63
N TRP A 316 15.71 9.89 13.74
CA TRP A 316 16.59 9.55 12.61
C TRP A 316 18.07 9.53 12.99
N ASN A 317 18.43 10.10 14.14
CA ASN A 317 19.80 10.06 14.66
C ASN A 317 20.08 8.67 15.27
N THR A 318 21.17 8.03 14.86
CA THR A 318 21.58 6.70 15.33
C THR A 318 21.87 6.63 16.83
N GLU A 319 22.13 7.77 17.46
CA GLU A 319 22.38 7.87 18.91
C GLU A 319 21.09 8.09 19.73
N HIS A 320 19.97 8.34 19.06
CA HIS A 320 18.68 8.52 19.72
C HIS A 320 18.13 7.18 20.20
N ASN A 321 17.60 7.11 21.43
CA ASN A 321 17.06 5.87 22.01
C ASN A 321 15.89 5.30 21.22
N LEU A 322 15.09 6.15 20.55
CA LEU A 322 14.00 5.76 19.65
C LEU A 322 14.43 5.74 18.17
N TYR A 323 15.70 5.48 17.89
CA TYR A 323 16.19 5.42 16.51
C TYR A 323 15.41 4.40 15.65
N ILE A 324 14.91 4.88 14.52
CA ILE A 324 14.16 4.07 13.55
C ILE A 324 14.98 3.93 12.27
N SER A 325 15.74 2.84 12.16
CA SER A 325 16.61 2.53 11.03
C SER A 325 15.86 2.53 9.69
N ARG A 326 14.58 2.13 9.68
CA ARG A 326 13.73 2.09 8.50
C ARG A 326 13.58 3.45 7.82
N CYS A 327 13.49 4.54 8.59
CA CYS A 327 13.44 5.90 8.03
C CYS A 327 14.70 6.23 7.26
N VAL A 328 15.85 5.85 7.77
CA VAL A 328 17.16 6.10 7.14
C VAL A 328 17.32 5.23 5.88
N VAL A 329 16.95 3.95 5.95
CA VAL A 329 17.05 3.00 4.82
C VAL A 329 16.12 3.39 3.67
N GLU A 330 14.88 3.71 3.95
CA GLU A 330 13.86 3.93 2.91
C GLU A 330 13.80 5.37 2.41
N CYS A 331 14.12 6.33 3.25
CA CYS A 331 13.96 7.76 2.95
C CYS A 331 15.27 8.54 2.93
N GLY A 332 16.38 7.97 3.40
CA GLY A 332 17.69 8.62 3.46
C GLY A 332 18.49 8.53 2.18
N GLY A 333 19.40 9.50 1.93
CA GLY A 333 20.40 9.44 0.86
C GLY A 333 19.90 9.52 -0.58
N HIS A 334 18.65 9.82 -0.81
CA HIS A 334 18.02 9.88 -2.13
C HIS A 334 17.59 11.29 -2.50
N GLY A 335 18.48 12.24 -2.40
CA GLY A 335 18.26 13.56 -3.01
C GLY A 335 17.70 13.37 -4.43
N ASN A 336 16.42 13.67 -4.64
CA ASN A 336 15.66 13.62 -5.91
C ASN A 336 15.15 12.26 -6.42
N ARG A 337 15.07 11.16 -5.66
CA ARG A 337 14.76 9.88 -6.29
C ARG A 337 13.39 9.29 -6.04
N ARG A 338 12.50 9.89 -5.39
CA ARG A 338 11.08 9.48 -5.45
C ARG A 338 10.19 10.67 -5.15
N LYS A 339 9.85 11.41 -6.15
CA LYS A 339 8.43 11.71 -6.29
C LYS A 339 7.79 10.33 -6.47
N THR A 340 7.47 9.65 -5.39
CA THR A 340 6.61 8.48 -5.43
C THR A 340 5.25 9.00 -5.87
N GLN A 341 5.08 9.07 -7.17
CA GLN A 341 3.79 9.23 -7.79
C GLN A 341 3.02 7.95 -7.48
N PHE A 342 2.40 7.91 -6.30
CA PHE A 342 1.24 7.06 -6.10
C PHE A 342 0.04 7.63 -6.87
N PHE A 343 0.16 8.87 -7.35
CA PHE A 343 -0.90 9.57 -8.10
C PHE A 343 -0.46 9.91 -9.51
#